data_3851ae3781cfcc4fbbd0e44ec59a21b4
#
_entry.id   3851ae3781cfcc4fbbd0e44ec59a21b4
#
_cell.length_a   1.000
_cell.length_b   1.000
_cell.length_c   1.000
_cell.angle_alpha   90.00
_cell.angle_beta   90.00
_cell.angle_gamma   90.00
#
_symmetry.space_group_name_H-M   'P 1'
#
loop_
_entity.id
_entity.type
_entity.pdbx_description
1 polymer ?
#
loop_
_entity_poly.entity_id
_entity_poly.type
_entity_poly.pdbx_seq_one_letter_code
_entity_poly.pdbx_strand_id
1 'polypeptide(L)'
;MVWRFLPDLQAIVAGAAAGFFLQRWFLPRYRPLLYPVLGFIGLGALLNIRLLFGAVPAQWEIGVRGLAFALAAAFVAAFPVGLLVRYRLKQNPDPLRRKILQAAVAAPIATMGFGIIAARFHPLLVERDLVIPGLPADLHGLKLAQISDIHLSPFLSRRELARAVDMVTETRPDIAFVTGDLITGSRDPLDDCIAELARLKASSGVYGCHGNHEMYINAEQYASDLAAMHGIQFLRNQRATLRFGQANLNLAGVDYQPKGKPMLRGVAGMVVPNEFNLLMSHTPEVFSTAQGQGWDLVLSGHTHGGQLNLELFGEQLNLVRLFTPYTYGYFVEGRSRLWVTRGLGTVGIPARIGAPPEVDLLRLVKG
;
A
#
# COMPACT_ATOMS: atom_id res chain seq x y z
N MET A 1 -14.70 20.99 -11.26
CA MET A 1 -15.38 21.09 -9.96
C MET A 1 -16.34 19.91 -9.72
N VAL A 2 -17.07 19.43 -10.71
CA VAL A 2 -18.04 18.32 -10.61
C VAL A 2 -17.40 16.96 -10.24
N TRP A 3 -16.20 16.66 -10.76
CA TRP A 3 -15.49 15.40 -10.53
C TRP A 3 -15.06 15.13 -9.07
N ARG A 4 -15.01 16.18 -8.23
CA ARG A 4 -14.71 16.03 -6.78
C ARG A 4 -15.90 15.47 -5.97
N PHE A 5 -17.11 15.49 -6.52
CA PHE A 5 -18.34 15.01 -5.86
C PHE A 5 -18.78 13.62 -6.33
N LEU A 6 -18.17 13.10 -7.40
CA LEU A 6 -18.54 11.81 -7.98
C LEU A 6 -18.40 10.62 -7.01
N PRO A 7 -17.30 10.51 -6.23
CA PRO A 7 -17.15 9.44 -5.23
C PRO A 7 -18.21 9.53 -4.12
N ASP A 8 -18.55 10.75 -3.69
CA ASP A 8 -19.54 10.99 -2.64
C ASP A 8 -20.94 10.61 -3.15
N LEU A 9 -21.27 10.96 -4.38
CA LEU A 9 -22.55 10.63 -5.03
C LEU A 9 -22.66 9.11 -5.26
N GLN A 10 -21.60 8.46 -5.70
CA GLN A 10 -21.55 7.01 -5.88
C GLN A 10 -21.73 6.25 -4.55
N ALA A 11 -21.09 6.71 -3.47
CA ALA A 11 -21.26 6.13 -2.14
C ALA A 11 -22.69 6.29 -1.62
N ILE A 12 -23.33 7.45 -1.86
CA ILE A 12 -24.72 7.72 -1.49
C ILE A 12 -25.70 6.85 -2.30
N VAL A 13 -25.51 6.78 -3.61
CA VAL A 13 -26.38 5.99 -4.50
C VAL A 13 -26.21 4.49 -4.22
N ALA A 14 -24.97 4.01 -4.02
CA ALA A 14 -24.71 2.63 -3.65
C ALA A 14 -25.28 2.28 -2.27
N GLY A 15 -25.13 3.16 -1.28
CA GLY A 15 -25.70 3.01 0.06
C GLY A 15 -27.22 3.01 0.05
N ALA A 16 -27.87 3.94 -0.69
CA ALA A 16 -29.31 4.04 -0.83
C ALA A 16 -29.90 2.84 -1.60
N ALA A 17 -29.25 2.42 -2.69
CA ALA A 17 -29.65 1.24 -3.45
C ALA A 17 -29.51 -0.04 -2.60
N ALA A 18 -28.39 -0.23 -1.91
CA ALA A 18 -28.18 -1.34 -0.99
C ALA A 18 -29.23 -1.34 0.13
N GLY A 19 -29.53 -0.16 0.71
CA GLY A 19 -30.56 0.03 1.72
C GLY A 19 -31.96 -0.35 1.22
N PHE A 20 -32.36 0.16 0.06
CA PHE A 20 -33.65 -0.13 -0.56
C PHE A 20 -33.82 -1.62 -0.87
N PHE A 21 -32.80 -2.23 -1.48
CA PHE A 21 -32.83 -3.66 -1.80
C PHE A 21 -32.81 -4.54 -0.56
N LEU A 22 -32.01 -4.24 0.44
CA LEU A 22 -31.96 -4.98 1.71
C LEU A 22 -33.31 -4.87 2.44
N GLN A 23 -33.92 -3.69 2.51
CA GLN A 23 -35.22 -3.48 3.14
C GLN A 23 -36.35 -4.27 2.45
N ARG A 24 -36.36 -4.34 1.12
CA ARG A 24 -37.39 -5.05 0.35
C ARG A 24 -37.19 -6.56 0.32
N TRP A 25 -35.94 -7.03 0.49
CA TRP A 25 -35.54 -8.41 0.21
C TRP A 25 -35.14 -9.22 1.44
N PHE A 26 -34.86 -8.61 2.58
CA PHE A 26 -34.62 -9.36 3.82
C PHE A 26 -35.93 -9.89 4.41
N LEU A 27 -35.86 -11.11 4.99
CA LEU A 27 -37.00 -11.70 5.68
C LEU A 27 -37.47 -10.76 6.80
N PRO A 28 -38.80 -10.58 6.99
CA PRO A 28 -39.39 -9.67 7.99
C PRO A 28 -38.81 -9.87 9.41
N ARG A 29 -38.43 -11.09 9.76
CA ARG A 29 -37.87 -11.47 11.05
C ARG A 29 -36.52 -10.81 11.36
N TYR A 30 -35.73 -10.41 10.35
CA TYR A 30 -34.40 -9.82 10.53
C TYR A 30 -34.39 -8.30 10.27
N ARG A 31 -35.53 -7.69 9.95
CA ARG A 31 -35.66 -6.24 9.78
C ARG A 31 -35.10 -5.45 10.97
N PRO A 32 -35.31 -5.83 12.25
CA PRO A 32 -34.76 -5.10 13.39
C PRO A 32 -33.23 -5.04 13.42
N LEU A 33 -32.53 -6.07 12.93
CA LEU A 33 -31.07 -6.11 12.83
C LEU A 33 -30.56 -5.32 11.60
N LEU A 34 -31.41 -5.14 10.61
CA LEU A 34 -31.10 -4.41 9.40
C LEU A 34 -31.06 -2.91 9.62
N TYR A 35 -31.96 -2.37 10.45
CA TYR A 35 -32.05 -0.93 10.71
C TYR A 35 -30.77 -0.33 11.31
N PRO A 36 -30.11 -0.91 12.32
CA PRO A 36 -28.82 -0.41 12.81
C PRO A 36 -27.74 -0.43 11.74
N VAL A 37 -27.71 -1.47 10.92
CA VAL A 37 -26.73 -1.63 9.84
C VAL A 37 -26.99 -0.61 8.72
N LEU A 38 -28.23 -0.41 8.30
CA LEU A 38 -28.61 0.63 7.33
C LEU A 38 -28.39 2.02 7.90
N GLY A 39 -28.65 2.22 9.20
CA GLY A 39 -28.33 3.45 9.91
C GLY A 39 -26.84 3.74 9.91
N PHE A 40 -26.03 2.73 10.14
CA PHE A 40 -24.56 2.86 10.13
C PHE A 40 -24.01 3.12 8.73
N ILE A 41 -24.57 2.48 7.68
CA ILE A 41 -24.23 2.77 6.27
C ILE A 41 -24.70 4.17 5.89
N GLY A 42 -25.93 4.52 6.25
CA GLY A 42 -26.48 5.85 6.02
C GLY A 42 -25.65 6.92 6.73
N LEU A 43 -25.23 6.67 7.97
CA LEU A 43 -24.33 7.54 8.71
C LEU A 43 -22.96 7.62 8.04
N GLY A 44 -22.40 6.49 7.58
CA GLY A 44 -21.15 6.46 6.83
C GLY A 44 -21.24 7.22 5.50
N ALA A 45 -22.36 7.09 4.78
CA ALA A 45 -22.64 7.87 3.58
C ALA A 45 -22.82 9.37 3.89
N LEU A 46 -23.55 9.69 4.95
CA LEU A 46 -23.75 11.06 5.42
C LEU A 46 -22.43 11.70 5.88
N LEU A 47 -21.58 10.95 6.59
CA LEU A 47 -20.24 11.41 7.01
C LEU A 47 -19.29 11.60 5.82
N ASN A 48 -19.55 11.04 4.66
CA ASN A 48 -18.85 11.35 3.41
C ASN A 48 -19.39 12.61 2.71
N ILE A 49 -20.54 13.16 3.12
CA ILE A 49 -21.03 14.41 2.57
C ILE A 49 -20.27 15.58 3.21
N ARG A 50 -19.51 16.33 2.43
CA ARG A 50 -18.70 17.46 2.87
C ARG A 50 -19.44 18.51 3.72
N LEU A 51 -20.75 18.62 3.59
CA LEU A 51 -21.61 19.54 4.35
C LEU A 51 -21.69 19.21 5.86
N LEU A 52 -21.38 17.99 6.27
CA LEU A 52 -21.37 17.56 7.68
C LEU A 52 -19.98 17.59 8.32
N PHE A 53 -18.94 17.89 7.55
CA PHE A 53 -17.53 17.86 8.00
C PHE A 53 -17.16 18.95 9.01
N GLY A 54 -17.93 20.00 9.15
CA GLY A 54 -17.74 20.97 10.23
C GLY A 54 -17.97 20.39 11.66
N ALA A 55 -18.58 19.21 11.75
CA ALA A 55 -18.91 18.55 13.02
C ALA A 55 -17.89 17.46 13.45
N VAL A 56 -17.03 16.98 12.53
CA VAL A 56 -16.01 15.96 12.84
C VAL A 56 -14.65 16.67 12.97
N PRO A 57 -13.95 16.51 14.11
CA PRO A 57 -12.60 17.03 14.25
C PRO A 57 -11.71 16.57 13.08
N ALA A 58 -10.92 17.48 12.52
CA ALA A 58 -10.12 17.24 11.30
C ALA A 58 -9.22 16.00 11.41
N GLN A 59 -8.72 15.70 12.60
CA GLN A 59 -7.90 14.54 12.91
C GLN A 59 -8.63 13.19 12.76
N TRP A 60 -9.98 13.17 12.86
CA TRP A 60 -10.78 11.96 12.73
C TRP A 60 -11.39 11.79 11.34
N GLU A 61 -11.36 12.82 10.50
CA GLU A 61 -12.04 12.84 9.20
C GLU A 61 -11.58 11.69 8.29
N ILE A 62 -10.27 11.50 8.16
CA ILE A 62 -9.69 10.42 7.32
C ILE A 62 -10.08 9.06 7.88
N GLY A 63 -10.00 8.88 9.22
CA GLY A 63 -10.38 7.63 9.89
C GLY A 63 -11.84 7.25 9.66
N VAL A 64 -12.74 8.20 9.82
CA VAL A 64 -14.18 7.99 9.64
C VAL A 64 -14.51 7.69 8.17
N ARG A 65 -13.89 8.38 7.23
CA ARG A 65 -14.07 8.13 5.78
C ARG A 65 -13.59 6.74 5.38
N GLY A 66 -12.38 6.37 5.80
CA GLY A 66 -11.82 5.07 5.48
C GLY A 66 -12.67 3.93 6.04
N LEU A 67 -13.14 4.04 7.29
CA LEU A 67 -14.03 3.05 7.89
C LEU A 67 -15.38 2.97 7.16
N ALA A 68 -15.99 4.11 6.80
CA ALA A 68 -17.23 4.15 6.04
C ALA A 68 -17.05 3.49 4.65
N PHE A 69 -15.93 3.75 3.99
CA PHE A 69 -15.61 3.13 2.70
C PHE A 69 -15.40 1.61 2.82
N ALA A 70 -14.69 1.15 3.85
CA ALA A 70 -14.49 -0.27 4.12
C ALA A 70 -15.82 -1.01 4.35
N LEU A 71 -16.73 -0.40 5.12
CA LEU A 71 -18.05 -0.95 5.35
C LEU A 71 -18.88 -0.99 4.06
N ALA A 72 -18.87 0.08 3.26
CA ALA A 72 -19.55 0.12 1.98
C ALA A 72 -19.05 -0.99 1.04
N ALA A 73 -17.72 -1.20 0.95
CA ALA A 73 -17.13 -2.27 0.17
C ALA A 73 -17.57 -3.66 0.66
N ALA A 74 -17.59 -3.89 1.98
CA ALA A 74 -18.06 -5.15 2.57
C ALA A 74 -19.53 -5.42 2.24
N PHE A 75 -20.36 -4.38 2.21
CA PHE A 75 -21.79 -4.51 1.82
C PHE A 75 -21.97 -4.81 0.34
N VAL A 76 -21.23 -4.12 -0.53
CA VAL A 76 -21.22 -4.42 -1.98
C VAL A 76 -20.85 -5.87 -2.23
N ALA A 77 -19.87 -6.40 -1.51
CA ALA A 77 -19.47 -7.81 -1.60
C ALA A 77 -20.55 -8.77 -1.03
N ALA A 78 -21.20 -8.41 0.08
CA ALA A 78 -22.24 -9.22 0.71
C ALA A 78 -23.55 -9.26 -0.09
N PHE A 79 -23.81 -8.24 -0.92
CA PHE A 79 -25.07 -8.09 -1.63
C PHE A 79 -25.41 -9.26 -2.58
N PRO A 80 -24.55 -9.64 -3.55
CA PRO A 80 -24.83 -10.77 -4.44
C PRO A 80 -24.95 -12.09 -3.67
N VAL A 81 -24.16 -12.26 -2.60
CA VAL A 81 -24.27 -13.41 -1.70
C VAL A 81 -25.65 -13.44 -1.03
N GLY A 82 -26.11 -12.31 -0.54
CA GLY A 82 -27.44 -12.16 0.06
C GLY A 82 -28.59 -12.49 -0.89
N LEU A 83 -28.48 -12.10 -2.17
CA LEU A 83 -29.44 -12.46 -3.21
C LEU A 83 -29.49 -13.96 -3.46
N LEU A 84 -28.31 -14.59 -3.61
CA LEU A 84 -28.20 -16.03 -3.82
C LEU A 84 -28.75 -16.80 -2.62
N VAL A 85 -28.39 -16.39 -1.41
CA VAL A 85 -28.85 -16.99 -0.15
C VAL A 85 -30.37 -16.90 -0.05
N ARG A 86 -30.96 -15.73 -0.35
CA ARG A 86 -32.41 -15.58 -0.35
C ARG A 86 -33.11 -16.52 -1.34
N TYR A 87 -32.58 -16.62 -2.58
CA TYR A 87 -33.09 -17.54 -3.58
C TYR A 87 -33.10 -18.97 -3.05
N ARG A 88 -31.98 -19.40 -2.42
CA ARG A 88 -31.84 -20.75 -1.85
C ARG A 88 -32.70 -20.98 -0.60
N LEU A 89 -32.90 -19.97 0.24
CA LEU A 89 -33.79 -20.06 1.41
C LEU A 89 -35.26 -20.21 1.05
N LYS A 90 -35.70 -19.74 -0.12
CA LYS A 90 -37.05 -20.00 -0.64
C LYS A 90 -37.31 -21.48 -0.93
N GLN A 91 -36.26 -22.26 -1.12
CA GLN A 91 -36.33 -23.72 -1.36
C GLN A 91 -36.49 -24.54 -0.06
N ASN A 92 -36.73 -23.87 1.07
CA ASN A 92 -36.96 -24.49 2.39
C ASN A 92 -35.83 -25.45 2.80
N PRO A 93 -34.55 -25.01 2.89
CA PRO A 93 -33.42 -25.86 3.22
C PRO A 93 -33.48 -26.37 4.67
N ASP A 94 -32.81 -27.48 4.92
CA ASP A 94 -32.63 -27.99 6.28
C ASP A 94 -31.95 -26.98 7.21
N PRO A 95 -32.03 -27.16 8.55
CA PRO A 95 -31.52 -26.18 9.51
C PRO A 95 -29.99 -25.88 9.38
N LEU A 96 -29.20 -26.89 9.04
CA LEU A 96 -27.73 -26.74 8.90
C LEU A 96 -27.42 -25.87 7.66
N ARG A 97 -28.01 -26.22 6.52
CA ARG A 97 -27.87 -25.46 5.28
C ARG A 97 -28.32 -24.03 5.43
N ARG A 98 -29.39 -23.81 6.21
CA ARG A 98 -29.88 -22.44 6.54
C ARG A 98 -28.83 -21.64 7.30
N LYS A 99 -28.17 -22.24 8.32
CA LYS A 99 -27.10 -21.59 9.09
C LYS A 99 -25.90 -21.28 8.22
N ILE A 100 -25.47 -22.21 7.36
CA ILE A 100 -24.35 -21.97 6.42
C ILE A 100 -24.65 -20.81 5.48
N LEU A 101 -25.85 -20.76 4.91
CA LEU A 101 -26.26 -19.68 4.04
C LEU A 101 -26.31 -18.33 4.76
N GLN A 102 -26.75 -18.30 6.02
CA GLN A 102 -26.76 -17.07 6.83
C GLN A 102 -25.33 -16.62 7.17
N ALA A 103 -24.44 -17.55 7.51
CA ALA A 103 -23.03 -17.24 7.76
C ALA A 103 -22.33 -16.67 6.52
N ALA A 104 -22.66 -17.16 5.32
CA ALA A 104 -22.11 -16.66 4.07
C ALA A 104 -22.41 -15.16 3.81
N VAL A 105 -23.56 -14.66 4.30
CA VAL A 105 -23.89 -13.22 4.21
C VAL A 105 -23.05 -12.38 5.18
N ALA A 106 -22.73 -12.91 6.35
CA ALA A 106 -21.93 -12.21 7.35
C ALA A 106 -20.43 -12.25 7.03
N ALA A 107 -19.97 -13.21 6.25
CA ALA A 107 -18.55 -13.44 5.97
C ALA A 107 -17.81 -12.22 5.40
N PRO A 108 -18.31 -11.48 4.40
CA PRO A 108 -17.62 -10.30 3.88
C PRO A 108 -17.40 -9.21 4.94
N ILE A 109 -18.39 -9.02 5.83
CA ILE A 109 -18.31 -8.01 6.92
C ILE A 109 -17.28 -8.46 7.95
N ALA A 110 -17.31 -9.73 8.35
CA ALA A 110 -16.35 -10.30 9.29
C ALA A 110 -14.92 -10.27 8.72
N THR A 111 -14.75 -10.61 7.44
CA THR A 111 -13.46 -10.56 6.74
C THR A 111 -12.93 -9.14 6.68
N MET A 112 -13.78 -8.15 6.38
CA MET A 112 -13.38 -6.75 6.38
C MET A 112 -12.96 -6.27 7.77
N GLY A 113 -13.74 -6.59 8.81
CA GLY A 113 -13.41 -6.30 10.20
C GLY A 113 -12.07 -6.92 10.62
N PHE A 114 -11.85 -8.17 10.26
CA PHE A 114 -10.56 -8.84 10.47
C PHE A 114 -9.42 -8.13 9.70
N GLY A 115 -9.64 -7.75 8.43
CA GLY A 115 -8.65 -7.05 7.62
C GLY A 115 -8.24 -5.69 8.19
N ILE A 116 -9.19 -4.94 8.78
CA ILE A 116 -8.91 -3.67 9.48
C ILE A 116 -8.02 -3.92 10.71
N ILE A 117 -8.30 -4.97 11.46
CA ILE A 117 -7.50 -5.36 12.62
C ILE A 117 -6.12 -5.85 12.16
N ALA A 118 -6.07 -6.78 11.21
CA ALA A 118 -4.83 -7.36 10.69
C ALA A 118 -3.88 -6.34 10.08
N ALA A 119 -4.41 -5.26 9.46
CA ALA A 119 -3.61 -4.18 8.90
C ALA A 119 -2.76 -3.44 9.97
N ARG A 120 -3.12 -3.54 11.24
CA ARG A 120 -2.47 -2.83 12.37
C ARG A 120 -1.56 -3.71 13.21
N PHE A 121 -1.69 -5.03 13.11
CA PHE A 121 -0.94 -5.95 13.96
C PHE A 121 0.21 -6.60 13.18
N HIS A 122 1.43 -6.34 13.66
CA HIS A 122 2.66 -7.01 13.30
C HIS A 122 3.03 -6.95 11.80
N PRO A 123 3.77 -5.93 11.37
CA PRO A 123 4.42 -5.99 10.08
C PRO A 123 5.31 -7.23 10.02
N LEU A 124 5.36 -7.87 8.87
CA LEU A 124 6.26 -9.00 8.63
C LEU A 124 7.64 -8.46 8.26
N LEU A 125 8.68 -9.09 8.77
CA LEU A 125 10.01 -8.96 8.18
C LEU A 125 10.12 -9.98 7.05
N VAL A 126 10.20 -9.50 5.82
CA VAL A 126 10.37 -10.35 4.64
C VAL A 126 11.85 -10.38 4.27
N GLU A 127 12.47 -11.53 4.46
CA GLU A 127 13.87 -11.74 4.05
C GLU A 127 13.90 -12.43 2.69
N ARG A 128 14.71 -11.87 1.74
CA ARG A 128 14.80 -12.41 0.38
C ARG A 128 16.17 -12.25 -0.22
N ASP A 129 16.67 -13.33 -0.81
CA ASP A 129 17.86 -13.30 -1.65
C ASP A 129 17.48 -12.84 -3.06
N LEU A 130 18.15 -11.79 -3.54
CA LEU A 130 18.02 -11.27 -4.89
C LEU A 130 19.21 -11.75 -5.72
N VAL A 131 18.98 -12.70 -6.62
CA VAL A 131 20.01 -13.24 -7.50
C VAL A 131 20.27 -12.27 -8.65
N ILE A 132 21.44 -11.64 -8.65
CA ILE A 132 21.83 -10.62 -9.62
C ILE A 132 22.89 -11.15 -10.57
N PRO A 133 22.62 -11.25 -11.88
CA PRO A 133 23.62 -11.66 -12.86
C PRO A 133 24.78 -10.65 -12.95
N GLY A 134 26.00 -11.13 -12.86
CA GLY A 134 27.19 -10.27 -12.98
C GLY A 134 27.42 -9.33 -11.80
N LEU A 135 26.81 -9.59 -10.64
CA LEU A 135 27.05 -8.81 -9.42
C LEU A 135 28.55 -8.80 -9.08
N PRO A 136 29.18 -7.62 -8.87
CA PRO A 136 30.53 -7.52 -8.34
C PRO A 136 30.70 -8.30 -7.03
N ALA A 137 31.86 -8.96 -6.86
CA ALA A 137 32.09 -9.83 -5.71
C ALA A 137 31.93 -9.09 -4.36
N ASP A 138 32.37 -7.84 -4.29
CA ASP A 138 32.31 -7.02 -3.08
C ASP A 138 30.87 -6.57 -2.70
N LEU A 139 29.90 -6.77 -3.59
CA LEU A 139 28.48 -6.51 -3.32
C LEU A 139 27.72 -7.79 -2.94
N HIS A 140 28.36 -8.96 -3.02
CA HIS A 140 27.73 -10.21 -2.60
C HIS A 140 27.51 -10.25 -1.09
N GLY A 141 26.29 -10.56 -0.68
CA GLY A 141 25.89 -10.59 0.72
C GLY A 141 25.41 -9.25 1.28
N LEU A 142 25.48 -8.16 0.48
CA LEU A 142 25.03 -6.83 0.91
C LEU A 142 23.56 -6.87 1.29
N LYS A 143 23.25 -6.35 2.47
CA LYS A 143 21.90 -6.29 3.03
C LYS A 143 21.24 -4.94 2.77
N LEU A 144 20.16 -4.96 2.05
CA LEU A 144 19.35 -3.81 1.70
C LEU A 144 18.03 -3.88 2.46
N ALA A 145 17.74 -2.92 3.33
CA ALA A 145 16.43 -2.83 3.97
C ALA A 145 15.52 -1.89 3.19
N GLN A 146 14.23 -2.19 3.10
CA GLN A 146 13.25 -1.32 2.47
C GLN A 146 12.04 -1.11 3.37
N ILE A 147 11.65 0.16 3.55
CA ILE A 147 10.38 0.61 4.12
C ILE A 147 9.68 1.46 3.06
N SER A 148 8.39 1.24 2.85
CA SER A 148 7.60 1.93 1.83
C SER A 148 6.15 2.07 2.24
N ASP A 149 5.42 2.95 1.57
CA ASP A 149 3.96 3.04 1.68
C ASP A 149 3.52 3.11 3.14
N ILE A 150 4.14 4.02 3.87
CA ILE A 150 3.97 4.15 5.33
C ILE A 150 2.56 4.67 5.62
N HIS A 151 2.14 5.71 4.89
CA HIS A 151 0.85 6.35 5.10
C HIS A 151 0.58 6.63 6.57
N LEU A 152 1.55 7.27 7.26
CA LEU A 152 1.39 7.63 8.67
C LEU A 152 0.13 8.48 8.81
N SER A 153 -0.87 7.96 9.52
CA SER A 153 -2.23 8.48 9.56
C SER A 153 -2.95 7.89 10.77
N PRO A 154 -4.25 8.18 10.99
CA PRO A 154 -5.02 7.49 12.02
C PRO A 154 -5.05 5.95 11.91
N PHE A 155 -4.66 5.39 10.75
CA PHE A 155 -4.65 3.95 10.50
C PHE A 155 -3.29 3.28 10.70
N LEU A 156 -2.21 4.03 10.65
CA LEU A 156 -0.87 3.61 11.07
C LEU A 156 -0.31 4.67 12.01
N SER A 157 -0.25 4.36 13.30
CA SER A 157 0.25 5.28 14.31
C SER A 157 1.78 5.38 14.31
N ARG A 158 2.31 6.47 14.87
CA ARG A 158 3.74 6.65 15.10
C ARG A 158 4.37 5.47 15.84
N ARG A 159 3.66 4.88 16.84
CA ARG A 159 4.12 3.72 17.60
C ARG A 159 4.25 2.46 16.72
N GLU A 160 3.34 2.27 15.77
CA GLU A 160 3.40 1.15 14.81
C GLU A 160 4.57 1.34 13.85
N LEU A 161 4.80 2.57 13.35
CA LEU A 161 5.98 2.89 12.55
C LEU A 161 7.28 2.68 13.34
N ALA A 162 7.32 3.11 14.60
CA ALA A 162 8.49 2.91 15.46
C ALA A 162 8.90 1.44 15.57
N ARG A 163 7.92 0.52 15.71
CA ARG A 163 8.18 -0.93 15.73
C ARG A 163 8.76 -1.44 14.42
N ALA A 164 8.26 -0.95 13.27
CA ALA A 164 8.80 -1.31 11.97
C ALA A 164 10.24 -0.82 11.79
N VAL A 165 10.53 0.40 12.23
CA VAL A 165 11.88 0.97 12.24
C VAL A 165 12.83 0.18 13.14
N ASP A 166 12.39 -0.22 14.34
CA ASP A 166 13.17 -1.05 15.25
C ASP A 166 13.47 -2.41 14.62
N MET A 167 12.46 -3.05 14.03
CA MET A 167 12.59 -4.34 13.33
C MET A 167 13.64 -4.28 12.21
N VAL A 168 13.61 -3.23 11.38
CA VAL A 168 14.61 -3.02 10.33
C VAL A 168 16.01 -2.79 10.92
N THR A 169 16.11 -1.94 11.95
CA THR A 169 17.40 -1.59 12.58
C THR A 169 18.06 -2.81 13.21
N GLU A 170 17.28 -3.72 13.82
CA GLU A 170 17.77 -4.97 14.39
C GLU A 170 18.41 -5.90 13.37
N THR A 171 18.03 -5.84 12.09
CA THR A 171 18.64 -6.63 11.02
C THR A 171 20.05 -6.17 10.66
N ARG A 172 20.46 -4.98 11.10
CA ARG A 172 21.74 -4.33 10.78
C ARG A 172 21.98 -4.30 9.26
N PRO A 173 21.15 -3.59 8.50
CA PRO A 173 21.33 -3.50 7.05
C PRO A 173 22.54 -2.64 6.71
N ASP A 174 23.09 -2.88 5.53
CA ASP A 174 24.17 -2.05 4.99
C ASP A 174 23.62 -0.74 4.44
N ILE A 175 22.49 -0.79 3.76
CA ILE A 175 21.77 0.38 3.24
C ILE A 175 20.29 0.25 3.61
N ALA A 176 19.67 1.35 4.01
CA ALA A 176 18.21 1.40 4.20
C ALA A 176 17.56 2.32 3.16
N PHE A 177 16.42 1.89 2.64
CA PHE A 177 15.65 2.61 1.63
C PHE A 177 14.26 2.97 2.12
N VAL A 178 13.83 4.19 1.83
CA VAL A 178 12.47 4.68 2.03
C VAL A 178 11.89 5.00 0.66
N THR A 179 10.99 4.14 0.15
CA THR A 179 10.54 4.21 -1.24
C THR A 179 9.18 4.87 -1.42
N GLY A 180 8.95 5.98 -0.70
CA GLY A 180 7.82 6.89 -0.91
C GLY A 180 6.57 6.59 -0.11
N ASP A 181 5.58 7.46 -0.28
CA ASP A 181 4.27 7.46 0.38
C ASP A 181 4.38 7.44 1.92
N LEU A 182 5.04 8.49 2.46
CA LEU A 182 5.23 8.68 3.91
C LEU A 182 3.90 8.95 4.63
N ILE A 183 3.02 9.68 3.95
CA ILE A 183 1.71 10.11 4.44
C ILE A 183 0.63 9.89 3.38
N THR A 184 -0.64 10.07 3.74
CA THR A 184 -1.75 9.97 2.79
C THR A 184 -2.23 11.34 2.31
N GLY A 185 -2.16 12.35 3.14
CA GLY A 185 -2.65 13.69 2.81
C GLY A 185 -2.03 14.80 3.66
N SER A 186 -2.35 16.05 3.31
CA SER A 186 -1.73 17.25 3.89
C SER A 186 -2.00 17.48 5.40
N ARG A 187 -2.88 16.69 6.00
CA ARG A 187 -3.19 16.76 7.44
C ARG A 187 -2.50 15.66 8.26
N ASP A 188 -1.83 14.76 7.59
CA ASP A 188 -1.11 13.67 8.25
C ASP A 188 0.22 14.19 8.83
N PRO A 189 0.74 13.57 9.89
CA PRO A 189 1.90 14.07 10.62
C PRO A 189 3.21 13.69 9.91
N LEU A 190 3.55 14.40 8.83
CA LEU A 190 4.77 14.18 8.04
C LEU A 190 6.04 14.32 8.88
N ASP A 191 6.09 15.32 9.75
CA ASP A 191 7.24 15.58 10.62
C ASP A 191 7.48 14.42 11.58
N ASP A 192 6.42 13.87 12.18
CA ASP A 192 6.49 12.69 13.03
C ASP A 192 6.96 11.45 12.26
N CYS A 193 6.52 11.31 11.00
CA CYS A 193 6.95 10.23 10.13
C CYS A 193 8.46 10.27 9.91
N ILE A 194 8.97 11.43 9.50
CA ILE A 194 10.40 11.63 9.24
C ILE A 194 11.22 11.48 10.52
N ALA A 195 10.74 12.01 11.65
CA ALA A 195 11.39 11.85 12.95
C ALA A 195 11.53 10.38 13.39
N GLU A 196 10.52 9.54 13.11
CA GLU A 196 10.64 8.10 13.37
C GLU A 196 11.59 7.41 12.39
N LEU A 197 11.54 7.74 11.10
CA LEU A 197 12.45 7.20 10.10
C LEU A 197 13.91 7.58 10.38
N ALA A 198 14.18 8.71 11.01
CA ALA A 198 15.52 9.12 11.45
C ALA A 198 16.18 8.17 12.45
N ARG A 199 15.41 7.27 13.05
CA ARG A 199 15.91 6.20 13.94
C ARG A 199 16.47 5.00 13.17
N LEU A 200 16.25 4.91 11.87
CA LEU A 200 16.84 3.86 11.02
C LEU A 200 18.37 3.92 11.12
N LYS A 201 18.98 2.74 11.26
CA LYS A 201 20.44 2.58 11.27
C LYS A 201 20.86 1.64 10.15
N ALA A 202 21.75 2.15 9.29
CA ALA A 202 22.37 1.39 8.22
C ALA A 202 23.82 1.85 8.08
N SER A 203 24.75 0.91 7.83
CA SER A 203 26.19 1.22 7.85
C SER A 203 26.63 2.18 6.75
N SER A 204 25.91 2.18 5.61
CA SER A 204 26.20 3.04 4.44
C SER A 204 25.12 4.09 4.17
N GLY A 205 24.24 4.33 5.15
CA GLY A 205 23.28 5.43 5.09
C GLY A 205 21.84 5.02 4.79
N VAL A 206 20.95 6.02 4.88
CA VAL A 206 19.53 5.91 4.61
C VAL A 206 19.17 6.80 3.43
N TYR A 207 18.57 6.21 2.40
CA TYR A 207 18.20 6.90 1.16
C TYR A 207 16.72 6.76 0.88
N GLY A 208 16.15 7.71 0.15
CA GLY A 208 14.74 7.66 -0.20
C GLY A 208 14.41 8.22 -1.58
N CYS A 209 13.21 7.93 -2.03
CA CYS A 209 12.53 8.62 -3.14
C CYS A 209 11.10 8.94 -2.73
N HIS A 210 10.46 9.90 -3.41
CA HIS A 210 9.09 10.29 -3.12
C HIS A 210 8.07 9.41 -3.86
N GLY A 211 6.89 9.24 -3.23
CA GLY A 211 5.73 8.64 -3.83
C GLY A 211 4.75 9.68 -4.40
N ASN A 212 3.58 9.20 -4.81
CA ASN A 212 2.55 10.08 -5.36
C ASN A 212 1.85 10.91 -4.29
N HIS A 213 1.82 10.47 -3.04
CA HIS A 213 1.15 11.18 -1.98
C HIS A 213 1.90 12.45 -1.57
N GLU A 214 3.21 12.45 -1.54
CA GLU A 214 4.02 13.66 -1.36
C GLU A 214 3.79 14.65 -2.52
N MET A 215 3.77 14.15 -3.78
CA MET A 215 3.52 14.99 -4.96
C MET A 215 2.11 15.60 -4.96
N TYR A 216 1.07 14.83 -4.55
CA TYR A 216 -0.31 15.32 -4.56
C TYR A 216 -0.55 16.51 -3.64
N ILE A 217 0.28 16.69 -2.62
CA ILE A 217 0.20 17.77 -1.67
C ILE A 217 1.35 18.77 -1.80
N ASN A 218 2.22 18.62 -2.81
CA ASN A 218 3.42 19.41 -3.06
C ASN A 218 4.37 19.47 -1.85
N ALA A 219 4.57 18.32 -1.18
CA ALA A 219 5.40 18.21 0.02
C ALA A 219 6.82 17.68 -0.25
N GLU A 220 7.16 17.33 -1.50
CA GLU A 220 8.42 16.62 -1.80
C GLU A 220 9.65 17.41 -1.36
N GLN A 221 9.67 18.73 -1.61
CA GLN A 221 10.82 19.54 -1.22
C GLN A 221 10.91 19.68 0.29
N TYR A 222 9.79 19.96 0.96
CA TYR A 222 9.74 20.05 2.41
C TYR A 222 10.15 18.72 3.08
N ALA A 223 9.64 17.60 2.60
CA ALA A 223 10.00 16.29 3.12
C ALA A 223 11.48 15.97 2.91
N SER A 224 12.06 16.33 1.76
CA SER A 224 13.49 16.15 1.47
C SER A 224 14.37 16.98 2.39
N ASP A 225 14.03 18.27 2.60
CA ASP A 225 14.81 19.18 3.44
C ASP A 225 14.78 18.72 4.91
N LEU A 226 13.59 18.36 5.41
CA LEU A 226 13.42 17.84 6.75
C LEU A 226 14.15 16.51 6.95
N ALA A 227 14.05 15.59 6.00
CA ALA A 227 14.76 14.31 6.02
C ALA A 227 16.28 14.49 6.04
N ALA A 228 16.80 15.42 5.25
CA ALA A 228 18.23 15.74 5.20
C ALA A 228 18.76 16.25 6.54
N MET A 229 17.99 17.06 7.27
CA MET A 229 18.32 17.49 8.63
C MET A 229 18.45 16.33 9.61
N HIS A 230 17.81 15.20 9.32
CA HIS A 230 17.85 13.98 10.10
C HIS A 230 18.77 12.89 9.53
N GLY A 231 19.58 13.23 8.51
CA GLY A 231 20.56 12.30 7.92
C GLY A 231 19.96 11.27 6.94
N ILE A 232 18.76 11.50 6.45
CA ILE A 232 18.11 10.71 5.39
C ILE A 232 18.23 11.47 4.08
N GLN A 233 18.79 10.85 3.04
CA GLN A 233 18.98 11.51 1.75
C GLN A 233 17.90 11.07 0.74
N PHE A 234 16.93 11.93 0.45
CA PHE A 234 15.99 11.72 -0.65
C PHE A 234 16.64 12.12 -1.98
N LEU A 235 16.72 11.18 -2.91
CA LEU A 235 17.26 11.39 -4.25
C LEU A 235 16.12 11.77 -5.21
N ARG A 236 16.11 13.02 -5.65
CA ARG A 236 15.09 13.57 -6.53
C ARG A 236 15.65 13.72 -7.95
N ASN A 237 15.49 12.68 -8.77
CA ASN A 237 16.14 12.60 -10.09
C ASN A 237 17.67 12.84 -9.96
N GLN A 238 18.26 12.22 -8.96
CA GLN A 238 19.65 12.34 -8.58
C GLN A 238 20.25 10.96 -8.34
N ARG A 239 21.58 10.91 -8.34
CA ARG A 239 22.34 9.69 -8.00
C ARG A 239 23.39 9.95 -6.93
N ALA A 240 23.74 8.88 -6.22
CA ALA A 240 24.86 8.82 -5.30
C ALA A 240 25.70 7.57 -5.63
N THR A 241 27.00 7.61 -5.36
CA THR A 241 27.89 6.45 -5.52
C THR A 241 28.31 5.96 -4.14
N LEU A 242 28.05 4.68 -3.84
CA LEU A 242 28.46 4.03 -2.60
C LEU A 242 29.56 3.03 -2.92
N ARG A 243 30.64 3.04 -2.13
CA ARG A 243 31.79 2.18 -2.35
C ARG A 243 31.82 1.03 -1.36
N PHE A 244 31.93 -0.19 -1.88
CA PHE A 244 32.10 -1.42 -1.12
C PHE A 244 33.33 -2.16 -1.63
N GLY A 245 34.42 -2.16 -0.84
CA GLY A 245 35.71 -2.69 -1.30
C GLY A 245 36.17 -2.00 -2.56
N GLN A 246 36.33 -2.74 -3.65
CA GLN A 246 36.68 -2.20 -4.96
C GLN A 246 35.48 -1.93 -5.87
N ALA A 247 34.27 -2.38 -5.47
CA ALA A 247 33.05 -2.17 -6.25
C ALA A 247 32.37 -0.86 -5.89
N ASN A 248 31.81 -0.21 -6.90
CA ASN A 248 30.88 0.89 -6.73
C ASN A 248 29.44 0.40 -6.93
N LEU A 249 28.54 0.88 -6.08
CA LEU A 249 27.09 0.80 -6.26
C LEU A 249 26.61 2.19 -6.65
N ASN A 250 26.14 2.32 -7.89
CA ASN A 250 25.48 3.52 -8.36
C ASN A 250 24.02 3.48 -7.91
N LEU A 251 23.67 4.31 -6.96
CA LEU A 251 22.32 4.45 -6.42
C LEU A 251 21.63 5.67 -7.03
N ALA A 252 20.48 5.50 -7.65
CA ALA A 252 19.66 6.62 -8.12
C ALA A 252 18.26 6.59 -7.52
N GLY A 253 17.68 7.77 -7.37
CA GLY A 253 16.28 7.94 -6.98
C GLY A 253 15.58 8.89 -7.94
N VAL A 254 14.33 8.58 -8.24
CA VAL A 254 13.47 9.42 -9.10
C VAL A 254 12.22 9.84 -8.35
N ASP A 255 11.75 11.06 -8.66
CA ASP A 255 10.44 11.51 -8.22
C ASP A 255 9.34 10.61 -8.83
N TYR A 256 8.13 10.68 -8.27
CA TYR A 256 7.00 9.88 -8.74
C TYR A 256 6.81 9.95 -10.27
N GLN A 257 6.65 8.81 -10.89
CA GLN A 257 6.50 8.65 -12.35
C GLN A 257 5.03 8.41 -12.70
N PRO A 258 4.25 9.47 -13.04
CA PRO A 258 2.82 9.32 -13.29
C PRO A 258 2.54 8.50 -14.54
N LYS A 259 1.55 7.62 -14.45
CA LYS A 259 1.08 6.80 -15.56
C LYS A 259 0.58 7.67 -16.72
N GLY A 260 0.85 7.23 -17.95
CA GLY A 260 0.46 7.96 -19.18
C GLY A 260 1.46 9.03 -19.63
N LYS A 261 2.58 9.21 -18.92
CA LYS A 261 3.73 10.00 -19.35
C LYS A 261 4.92 9.07 -19.64
N PRO A 262 5.87 9.47 -20.52
CA PRO A 262 7.10 8.71 -20.70
C PRO A 262 7.84 8.56 -19.38
N MET A 263 8.00 7.33 -18.91
CA MET A 263 8.69 7.02 -17.66
C MET A 263 10.21 7.14 -17.82
N LEU A 264 10.91 7.50 -16.75
CA LEU A 264 12.37 7.61 -16.68
C LEU A 264 12.97 8.50 -17.76
N ARG A 265 12.24 9.52 -18.20
CA ARG A 265 12.75 10.48 -19.21
C ARG A 265 13.94 11.25 -18.62
N GLY A 266 15.08 11.23 -19.32
CA GLY A 266 16.31 11.90 -18.89
C GLY A 266 17.09 11.15 -17.80
N VAL A 267 16.60 9.99 -17.33
CA VAL A 267 17.21 9.21 -16.23
C VAL A 267 18.26 8.22 -16.76
N ALA A 268 18.20 7.83 -18.03
CA ALA A 268 19.18 6.94 -18.66
C ALA A 268 20.64 7.41 -18.49
N GLY A 269 20.88 8.71 -18.49
CA GLY A 269 22.22 9.28 -18.24
C GLY A 269 22.75 9.13 -16.81
N MET A 270 21.94 8.63 -15.88
CA MET A 270 22.37 8.32 -14.52
C MET A 270 22.98 6.92 -14.39
N VAL A 271 22.75 6.03 -15.37
CA VAL A 271 23.37 4.70 -15.40
C VAL A 271 24.87 4.85 -15.62
N VAL A 272 25.66 4.18 -14.78
CA VAL A 272 27.11 4.18 -14.87
C VAL A 272 27.57 2.86 -15.47
N PRO A 273 28.24 2.88 -16.65
CA PRO A 273 28.76 1.65 -17.25
C PRO A 273 29.73 0.91 -16.31
N ASN A 274 29.63 -0.41 -16.27
CA ASN A 274 30.47 -1.31 -15.48
C ASN A 274 30.32 -1.17 -13.96
N GLU A 275 29.34 -0.42 -13.46
CA GLU A 275 28.93 -0.40 -12.06
C GLU A 275 27.62 -1.14 -11.87
N PHE A 276 27.32 -1.52 -10.62
CA PHE A 276 26.00 -2.03 -10.26
C PHE A 276 25.03 -0.86 -10.09
N ASN A 277 23.99 -0.82 -10.93
CA ASN A 277 23.04 0.30 -11.01
C ASN A 277 21.72 -0.06 -10.31
N LEU A 278 21.48 0.57 -9.16
CA LEU A 278 20.24 0.43 -8.37
C LEU A 278 19.38 1.69 -8.51
N LEU A 279 18.13 1.51 -8.89
CA LEU A 279 17.13 2.58 -9.01
C LEU A 279 16.07 2.47 -7.92
N MET A 280 15.87 3.51 -7.15
CA MET A 280 14.67 3.70 -6.32
C MET A 280 13.61 4.42 -7.15
N SER A 281 12.45 3.80 -7.29
CA SER A 281 11.26 4.41 -7.85
C SER A 281 10.04 3.90 -7.12
N HIS A 282 9.22 4.80 -6.60
CA HIS A 282 7.98 4.39 -5.95
C HIS A 282 7.08 3.57 -6.89
N THR A 283 7.02 3.97 -8.18
CA THR A 283 6.19 3.36 -9.23
C THR A 283 6.88 2.14 -9.85
N PRO A 284 6.34 0.90 -9.73
CA PRO A 284 6.96 -0.30 -10.29
C PRO A 284 6.88 -0.39 -11.82
N GLU A 285 5.95 0.29 -12.46
CA GLU A 285 5.79 0.31 -13.93
C GLU A 285 7.00 0.87 -14.67
N VAL A 286 7.87 1.62 -13.98
CA VAL A 286 9.15 2.08 -14.55
C VAL A 286 10.04 0.92 -15.00
N PHE A 287 9.83 -0.28 -14.46
CA PHE A 287 10.68 -1.44 -14.71
C PHE A 287 10.77 -1.81 -16.19
N SER A 288 9.65 -1.73 -16.91
CA SER A 288 9.62 -1.97 -18.36
C SER A 288 10.54 -1.02 -19.14
N THR A 289 10.77 0.19 -18.65
CA THR A 289 11.70 1.16 -19.25
C THR A 289 13.12 1.00 -18.67
N ALA A 290 13.23 0.76 -17.38
CA ALA A 290 14.50 0.67 -16.66
C ALA A 290 15.40 -0.45 -17.21
N GLN A 291 14.83 -1.62 -17.54
CA GLN A 291 15.57 -2.74 -18.13
C GLN A 291 16.31 -2.34 -19.44
N GLY A 292 15.65 -1.55 -20.30
CA GLY A 292 16.23 -1.07 -21.55
C GLY A 292 17.29 0.03 -21.36
N GLN A 293 17.34 0.64 -20.19
CA GLN A 293 18.30 1.70 -19.84
C GLN A 293 19.56 1.17 -19.14
N GLY A 294 19.58 -0.10 -18.69
CA GLY A 294 20.74 -0.71 -18.02
C GLY A 294 20.71 -0.66 -16.50
N TRP A 295 19.55 -0.48 -15.88
CA TRP A 295 19.37 -0.63 -14.44
C TRP A 295 19.39 -2.12 -14.06
N ASP A 296 20.24 -2.50 -13.10
CA ASP A 296 20.37 -3.89 -12.66
C ASP A 296 19.29 -4.28 -11.64
N LEU A 297 18.96 -3.36 -10.73
CA LEU A 297 17.92 -3.56 -9.70
C LEU A 297 17.04 -2.32 -9.58
N VAL A 298 15.73 -2.53 -9.50
CA VAL A 298 14.74 -1.50 -9.17
C VAL A 298 14.05 -1.88 -7.86
N LEU A 299 13.91 -0.93 -6.94
CA LEU A 299 13.15 -1.06 -5.70
C LEU A 299 11.92 -0.18 -5.77
N SER A 300 10.74 -0.76 -5.58
CA SER A 300 9.46 -0.07 -5.70
C SER A 300 8.47 -0.44 -4.58
N GLY A 301 7.44 0.39 -4.41
CA GLY A 301 6.26 0.16 -3.58
C GLY A 301 4.96 0.39 -4.36
N HIS A 302 4.12 1.33 -3.90
CA HIS A 302 2.94 1.87 -4.57
C HIS A 302 1.71 0.97 -4.63
N THR A 303 1.88 -0.32 -4.82
CA THR A 303 0.79 -1.26 -5.12
C THR A 303 0.12 -1.83 -3.88
N HIS A 304 0.76 -1.70 -2.71
CA HIS A 304 0.33 -2.32 -1.44
C HIS A 304 0.11 -3.84 -1.53
N GLY A 305 0.72 -4.53 -2.52
CA GLY A 305 0.41 -5.93 -2.82
C GLY A 305 -1.06 -6.14 -3.21
N GLY A 306 -1.73 -5.06 -3.66
CA GLY A 306 -3.15 -5.00 -3.92
C GLY A 306 -4.03 -4.79 -2.70
N GLN A 307 -3.45 -4.70 -1.50
CA GLN A 307 -4.10 -4.42 -0.21
C GLN A 307 -5.26 -5.37 0.15
N LEU A 308 -6.22 -5.56 -0.78
CA LEU A 308 -7.28 -6.59 -0.73
C LEU A 308 -6.98 -7.65 -1.79
N ASN A 309 -6.26 -8.69 -1.39
CA ASN A 309 -5.84 -9.80 -2.24
C ASN A 309 -6.48 -11.09 -1.71
N LEU A 310 -7.36 -11.68 -2.50
CA LEU A 310 -8.00 -12.94 -2.17
C LEU A 310 -7.35 -14.04 -3.01
N GLU A 311 -6.87 -15.08 -2.35
CA GLU A 311 -6.41 -16.28 -3.02
C GLU A 311 -7.55 -17.32 -3.06
N LEU A 312 -8.00 -17.62 -4.27
CA LEU A 312 -9.03 -18.63 -4.52
C LEU A 312 -8.52 -19.63 -5.56
N PHE A 313 -8.49 -20.91 -5.21
CA PHE A 313 -8.06 -22.00 -6.10
C PHE A 313 -6.66 -21.83 -6.68
N GLY A 314 -5.74 -21.21 -5.93
CA GLY A 314 -4.38 -20.90 -6.40
C GLY A 314 -4.27 -19.64 -7.26
N GLU A 315 -5.38 -18.98 -7.55
CA GLU A 315 -5.41 -17.70 -8.27
C GLU A 315 -5.56 -16.52 -7.30
N GLN A 316 -4.76 -15.49 -7.52
CA GLN A 316 -4.84 -14.24 -6.75
C GLN A 316 -5.83 -13.29 -7.40
N LEU A 317 -6.96 -13.08 -6.73
CA LEU A 317 -7.95 -12.06 -7.10
C LEU A 317 -7.55 -10.72 -6.47
N ASN A 318 -6.92 -9.89 -7.28
CA ASN A 318 -6.39 -8.60 -6.87
C ASN A 318 -6.71 -7.57 -7.95
N LEU A 319 -7.49 -6.54 -7.59
CA LEU A 319 -7.91 -5.50 -8.53
C LEU A 319 -6.74 -4.71 -9.11
N VAL A 320 -5.62 -4.58 -8.38
CA VAL A 320 -4.43 -3.85 -8.86
C VAL A 320 -3.80 -4.56 -10.06
N ARG A 321 -3.96 -5.89 -10.20
CA ARG A 321 -3.49 -6.65 -11.38
C ARG A 321 -4.15 -6.22 -12.70
N LEU A 322 -5.29 -5.57 -12.64
CA LEU A 322 -5.93 -4.98 -13.83
C LEU A 322 -5.16 -3.74 -14.35
N PHE A 323 -4.32 -3.15 -13.51
CA PHE A 323 -3.61 -1.91 -13.81
C PHE A 323 -2.10 -2.11 -13.98
N THR A 324 -1.51 -3.09 -13.29
CA THR A 324 -0.08 -3.40 -13.37
C THR A 324 0.17 -4.89 -13.18
N PRO A 325 1.12 -5.49 -13.93
CA PRO A 325 1.59 -6.85 -13.67
C PRO A 325 2.48 -6.93 -12.42
N TYR A 326 3.08 -5.82 -12.00
CA TYR A 326 4.07 -5.73 -10.93
C TYR A 326 3.41 -5.42 -9.59
N THR A 327 2.64 -6.34 -9.04
CA THR A 327 1.86 -6.08 -7.83
C THR A 327 2.61 -6.32 -6.54
N TYR A 328 3.50 -7.32 -6.49
CA TYR A 328 4.26 -7.68 -5.29
C TYR A 328 5.30 -8.74 -5.61
N GLY A 329 6.48 -8.63 -4.99
CA GLY A 329 7.53 -9.63 -5.01
C GLY A 329 8.65 -9.36 -6.00
N TYR A 330 9.32 -10.42 -6.44
CA TYR A 330 10.51 -10.38 -7.24
C TYR A 330 10.21 -10.66 -8.71
N PHE A 331 10.56 -9.73 -9.59
CA PHE A 331 10.38 -9.85 -11.03
C PHE A 331 11.74 -9.84 -11.73
N VAL A 332 11.81 -10.57 -12.85
CA VAL A 332 13.02 -10.78 -13.64
C VAL A 332 12.70 -10.50 -15.09
N GLU A 333 13.40 -9.54 -15.69
CA GLU A 333 13.33 -9.26 -17.12
C GLU A 333 14.75 -9.08 -17.67
N GLY A 334 15.21 -10.03 -18.47
CA GLY A 334 16.58 -10.06 -18.95
C GLY A 334 17.59 -10.06 -17.80
N ARG A 335 18.48 -9.07 -17.78
CA ARG A 335 19.46 -8.89 -16.71
C ARG A 335 18.92 -8.08 -15.52
N SER A 336 17.84 -7.36 -15.70
CA SER A 336 17.28 -6.47 -14.70
C SER A 336 16.37 -7.20 -13.71
N ARG A 337 16.32 -6.69 -12.50
CA ARG A 337 15.53 -7.19 -11.39
C ARG A 337 14.65 -6.07 -10.83
N LEU A 338 13.46 -6.44 -10.39
CA LEU A 338 12.57 -5.54 -9.66
C LEU A 338 12.11 -6.23 -8.38
N TRP A 339 12.16 -5.52 -7.28
CA TRP A 339 11.47 -5.88 -6.05
C TRP A 339 10.34 -4.87 -5.80
N VAL A 340 9.13 -5.39 -5.58
CA VAL A 340 7.95 -4.59 -5.22
C VAL A 340 7.51 -5.02 -3.84
N THR A 341 7.56 -4.11 -2.87
CA THR A 341 7.09 -4.34 -1.50
C THR A 341 5.59 -4.13 -1.37
N ARG A 342 4.98 -4.77 -0.36
CA ARG A 342 3.59 -4.47 0.05
C ARG A 342 3.48 -3.22 0.91
N GLY A 343 4.59 -2.76 1.47
CA GLY A 343 4.63 -1.60 2.35
C GLY A 343 3.87 -1.77 3.67
N LEU A 344 3.86 -0.72 4.49
CA LEU A 344 3.36 -0.76 5.87
C LEU A 344 1.90 -0.34 6.01
N GLY A 345 1.54 0.82 5.45
CA GLY A 345 0.26 1.46 5.67
C GLY A 345 -0.89 0.95 4.81
N THR A 346 -1.94 1.71 4.79
CA THR A 346 -3.12 1.47 3.95
C THR A 346 -3.56 2.77 3.28
N VAL A 347 -4.09 2.66 2.06
CA VAL A 347 -4.65 3.79 1.32
C VAL A 347 -6.10 3.51 0.96
N GLY A 348 -6.98 4.50 1.08
CA GLY A 348 -8.41 4.37 0.78
C GLY A 348 -9.18 3.50 1.78
N ILE A 349 -9.04 2.19 1.70
CA ILE A 349 -9.67 1.24 2.64
C ILE A 349 -8.68 0.88 3.74
N PRO A 350 -8.98 1.11 5.04
CA PRO A 350 -8.06 0.83 6.14
C PRO A 350 -8.02 -0.67 6.51
N ALA A 351 -7.89 -1.53 5.51
CA ALA A 351 -7.87 -2.98 5.70
C ALA A 351 -6.85 -3.63 4.79
N ARG A 352 -6.22 -4.70 5.27
CA ARG A 352 -5.36 -5.57 4.49
C ARG A 352 -5.86 -7.01 4.59
N ILE A 353 -6.11 -7.62 3.45
CA ILE A 353 -6.57 -9.01 3.32
C ILE A 353 -5.66 -9.71 2.33
N GLY A 354 -4.96 -10.77 2.73
CA GLY A 354 -4.02 -11.49 1.87
C GLY A 354 -2.78 -10.70 1.44
N ALA A 355 -2.61 -9.47 1.94
CA ALA A 355 -1.47 -8.60 1.71
C ALA A 355 -1.03 -7.95 3.03
N PRO A 356 -0.48 -8.72 3.99
CA PRO A 356 -0.05 -8.20 5.29
C PRO A 356 0.98 -7.08 5.14
N PRO A 357 1.03 -6.12 6.08
CA PRO A 357 2.07 -5.09 6.07
C PRO A 357 3.45 -5.73 6.23
N GLU A 358 4.46 -5.12 5.62
CA GLU A 358 5.82 -5.65 5.69
C GLU A 358 6.89 -4.57 5.65
N VAL A 359 8.06 -4.96 6.12
CA VAL A 359 9.36 -4.35 5.85
C VAL A 359 10.26 -5.42 5.26
N ASP A 360 11.17 -5.04 4.37
CA ASP A 360 11.97 -6.00 3.64
C ASP A 360 13.44 -5.94 4.05
N LEU A 361 14.07 -7.11 4.10
CA LEU A 361 15.52 -7.29 4.15
C LEU A 361 15.94 -8.10 2.92
N LEU A 362 16.53 -7.42 1.96
CA LEU A 362 16.92 -7.98 0.68
C LEU A 362 18.43 -8.22 0.70
N ARG A 363 18.89 -9.41 0.36
CA ARG A 363 20.32 -9.72 0.28
C ARG A 363 20.72 -9.90 -1.18
N LEU A 364 21.73 -9.15 -1.63
CA LEU A 364 22.28 -9.30 -2.97
C LEU A 364 23.07 -10.58 -3.06
N VAL A 365 22.78 -11.43 -4.02
CA VAL A 365 23.46 -12.70 -4.26
C VAL A 365 23.94 -12.75 -5.69
N LYS A 366 25.21 -13.13 -5.87
CA LYS A 366 25.79 -13.31 -7.21
C LYS A 366 25.13 -14.48 -7.91
N GLY A 367 24.59 -14.23 -9.11
CA GLY A 367 24.05 -15.23 -10.02
C GLY A 367 25.09 -15.81 -10.97
#